data_11262c53b1275618d67a003428f4713f
#
_entry.id   11262c53b1275618d67a003428f4713f
#
_cell.length_a   1.000
_cell.length_b   1.000
_cell.length_c   1.000
_cell.angle_alpha   90.00
_cell.angle_beta   90.00
_cell.angle_gamma   90.00
#
_symmetry.space_group_name_H-M   'P 1'
#
loop_
_entity.id
_entity.type
_entity.pdbx_description
1 polymer ?
#
loop_
_entity_poly.entity_id
_entity_poly.type
_entity_poly.pdbx_seq_one_letter_code
_entity_poly.pdbx_strand_id
1 'polypeptide(L)'
;AFLEACGYMARVAFIMDRVFRKFGLSGKSFIPMLIGSGCGVPGIMASRTIENDRDRKMTIITTTFIPCGAKLPIIGLIAGAFFQNAGWVAWSAYFVGITAIVCSGIILKKTRMFAGDPAPFVMELPAYHMPTIENVLRSMWERGWSFIKKAGTIILLSAIVLWFLQGFGWVNHSFCMLEEEELDHSILAAIGGVIAPVFAPLGWGDWKMAVAAVTGLIAKENVVTTFGILFGYAEVAEDGVEIWGTLAATMTGVAAYSFLIFNLLCAPCFAAMGAIKREMNHIKWFLFAIGYQT
;
A
#
# COMPACT_ATOMS: atom_id res chain seq x y z
N ALA A 1 -12.42 16.13 4.66
CA ALA A 1 -12.68 17.38 5.39
C ALA A 1 -14.17 17.73 5.42
N PHE A 2 -14.83 17.94 4.26
CA PHE A 2 -16.25 18.38 4.22
C PHE A 2 -17.20 17.37 4.91
N LEU A 3 -17.18 16.09 4.49
CA LEU A 3 -18.03 15.04 5.07
C LEU A 3 -17.75 14.77 6.55
N GLU A 4 -16.53 15.03 7.00
CA GLU A 4 -16.15 14.94 8.39
C GLU A 4 -16.68 16.13 9.18
N ALA A 5 -16.50 17.34 8.65
CA ALA A 5 -16.94 18.57 9.28
C ALA A 5 -18.48 18.67 9.41
N CYS A 6 -19.25 18.13 8.44
CA CYS A 6 -20.73 18.14 8.53
C CYS A 6 -21.31 17.06 9.45
N GLY A 7 -20.49 16.19 10.07
CA GLY A 7 -20.92 15.12 10.96
C GLY A 7 -21.40 13.83 10.27
N TYR A 8 -21.31 13.74 8.93
CA TYR A 8 -21.75 12.55 8.17
C TYR A 8 -20.90 11.33 8.48
N MET A 9 -19.56 11.49 8.56
CA MET A 9 -18.63 10.39 8.80
C MET A 9 -18.85 9.69 10.15
N ALA A 10 -19.23 10.45 11.18
CA ALA A 10 -19.55 9.90 12.50
C ALA A 10 -20.74 8.92 12.44
N ARG A 11 -21.78 9.26 11.66
CA ARG A 11 -22.94 8.39 11.48
C ARG A 11 -22.65 7.15 10.68
N VAL A 12 -21.87 7.26 9.62
CA VAL A 12 -21.43 6.10 8.83
C VAL A 12 -20.61 5.17 9.72
N ALA A 13 -19.67 5.70 10.52
CA ALA A 13 -18.89 4.91 11.48
C ALA A 13 -19.79 4.21 12.51
N PHE A 14 -20.85 4.88 12.99
CA PHE A 14 -21.82 4.27 13.91
C PHE A 14 -22.58 3.09 13.27
N ILE A 15 -23.05 3.26 12.03
CA ILE A 15 -23.74 2.17 11.30
C ILE A 15 -22.79 1.00 11.06
N MET A 16 -21.55 1.29 10.67
CA MET A 16 -20.53 0.28 10.39
C MET A 16 -20.02 -0.44 11.65
N ASP A 17 -20.18 0.15 12.83
CA ASP A 17 -19.75 -0.47 14.09
C ASP A 17 -20.36 -1.85 14.30
N ARG A 18 -21.63 -2.03 13.96
CA ARG A 18 -22.33 -3.33 14.05
C ARG A 18 -21.66 -4.41 13.20
N VAL A 19 -21.11 -4.04 12.05
CA VAL A 19 -20.43 -4.96 11.13
C VAL A 19 -19.01 -5.24 11.62
N PHE A 20 -18.25 -4.19 11.93
CA PHE A 20 -16.84 -4.28 12.30
C PHE A 20 -16.61 -5.04 13.62
N ARG A 21 -17.50 -4.90 14.59
CA ARG A 21 -17.44 -5.65 15.86
C ARG A 21 -17.48 -7.15 15.67
N LYS A 22 -18.21 -7.67 14.68
CA LYS A 22 -18.24 -9.10 14.37
C LYS A 22 -16.84 -9.65 14.05
N PHE A 23 -15.98 -8.82 13.46
CA PHE A 23 -14.63 -9.17 13.09
C PHE A 23 -13.57 -8.71 14.10
N GLY A 24 -13.99 -8.20 15.26
CA GLY A 24 -13.09 -7.78 16.34
C GLY A 24 -12.50 -6.37 16.17
N LEU A 25 -12.99 -5.60 15.20
CA LEU A 25 -12.61 -4.21 14.96
C LEU A 25 -13.66 -3.23 15.52
N SER A 26 -13.25 -2.04 15.88
CA SER A 26 -14.15 -0.96 16.28
C SER A 26 -14.76 -0.27 15.07
N GLY A 27 -15.98 0.25 15.17
CA GLY A 27 -16.60 1.06 14.10
C GLY A 27 -15.80 2.30 13.73
N LYS A 28 -15.03 2.85 14.68
CA LYS A 28 -14.09 3.96 14.40
C LYS A 28 -13.00 3.57 13.38
N SER A 29 -12.71 2.26 13.21
CA SER A 29 -11.73 1.74 12.24
C SER A 29 -12.14 1.96 10.79
N PHE A 30 -13.46 2.15 10.53
CA PHE A 30 -13.97 2.42 9.19
C PHE A 30 -13.38 3.69 8.58
N ILE A 31 -13.24 4.76 9.36
CA ILE A 31 -12.74 6.06 8.87
C ILE A 31 -11.29 5.95 8.38
N PRO A 32 -10.33 5.42 9.17
CA PRO A 32 -8.98 5.14 8.70
C PRO A 32 -8.91 4.28 7.44
N MET A 33 -9.74 3.25 7.36
CA MET A 33 -9.78 2.35 6.20
C MET A 33 -10.32 3.04 4.95
N LEU A 34 -11.38 3.84 5.08
CA LEU A 34 -11.92 4.62 3.97
C LEU A 34 -10.89 5.64 3.44
N ILE A 35 -10.20 6.35 4.32
CA ILE A 35 -9.13 7.27 3.93
C ILE A 35 -7.95 6.49 3.32
N GLY A 36 -7.66 5.30 3.85
CA GLY A 36 -6.62 4.39 3.38
C GLY A 36 -6.83 3.90 1.95
N SER A 37 -8.07 3.83 1.46
CA SER A 37 -8.36 3.49 0.06
C SER A 37 -7.83 4.55 -0.93
N GLY A 38 -7.69 5.81 -0.51
CA GLY A 38 -6.99 6.82 -1.27
C GLY A 38 -5.47 6.72 -1.09
N CYS A 39 -5.01 6.81 0.16
CA CYS A 39 -3.60 6.68 0.52
C CYS A 39 -3.44 6.09 1.93
N GLY A 40 -2.56 5.09 2.07
CA GLY A 40 -2.31 4.44 3.35
C GLY A 40 -1.76 5.37 4.43
N VAL A 41 -0.95 6.36 4.07
CA VAL A 41 -0.33 7.29 5.04
C VAL A 41 -1.37 8.09 5.84
N PRO A 42 -2.26 8.88 5.21
CA PRO A 42 -3.31 9.59 5.94
C PRO A 42 -4.32 8.63 6.58
N GLY A 43 -4.56 7.44 6.02
CA GLY A 43 -5.37 6.40 6.64
C GLY A 43 -4.80 5.95 7.98
N ILE A 44 -3.51 5.63 8.05
CA ILE A 44 -2.82 5.26 9.29
C ILE A 44 -2.85 6.43 10.29
N MET A 45 -2.60 7.65 9.84
CA MET A 45 -2.65 8.82 10.71
C MET A 45 -4.05 9.10 11.28
N ALA A 46 -5.09 8.78 10.55
CA ALA A 46 -6.48 8.92 11.01
C ALA A 46 -6.82 7.97 12.16
N SER A 47 -6.05 6.88 12.36
CA SER A 47 -6.23 5.97 13.50
C SER A 47 -6.06 6.63 14.88
N ARG A 48 -5.50 7.84 14.93
CA ARG A 48 -5.43 8.65 16.16
C ARG A 48 -6.77 8.98 16.78
N THR A 49 -7.84 8.95 15.98
CA THR A 49 -9.20 9.16 16.48
C THR A 49 -9.72 7.98 17.31
N ILE A 50 -9.00 6.86 17.32
CA ILE A 50 -9.33 5.68 18.09
C ILE A 50 -8.64 5.75 19.44
N GLU A 51 -9.42 5.90 20.52
CA GLU A 51 -8.93 6.08 21.88
C GLU A 51 -8.33 4.78 22.46
N ASN A 52 -8.94 3.64 22.15
CA ASN A 52 -8.47 2.35 22.62
C ASN A 52 -7.20 1.94 21.87
N ASP A 53 -6.11 1.77 22.61
CA ASP A 53 -4.78 1.48 22.06
C ASP A 53 -4.73 0.13 21.31
N ARG A 54 -5.47 -0.88 21.78
CA ARG A 54 -5.62 -2.18 21.12
C ARG A 54 -6.29 -2.03 19.76
N ASP A 55 -7.46 -1.39 19.73
CA ASP A 55 -8.25 -1.22 18.51
C ASP A 55 -7.52 -0.32 17.50
N ARG A 56 -6.78 0.69 18.00
CA ARG A 56 -5.93 1.52 17.18
C ARG A 56 -4.82 0.72 16.49
N LYS A 57 -4.10 -0.13 17.23
CA LYS A 57 -3.04 -0.98 16.68
C LYS A 57 -3.58 -1.98 15.67
N MET A 58 -4.71 -2.64 15.97
CA MET A 58 -5.37 -3.53 15.02
C MET A 58 -5.75 -2.79 13.73
N THR A 59 -6.32 -1.60 13.85
CA THR A 59 -6.68 -0.76 12.71
C THR A 59 -5.47 -0.39 11.87
N ILE A 60 -4.36 0.02 12.48
CA ILE A 60 -3.12 0.36 11.77
C ILE A 60 -2.62 -0.84 10.96
N ILE A 61 -2.62 -2.04 11.54
CA ILE A 61 -2.16 -3.27 10.88
C ILE A 61 -3.06 -3.63 9.69
N THR A 62 -4.37 -3.48 9.82
CA THR A 62 -5.33 -3.94 8.81
C THR A 62 -5.65 -2.91 7.73
N THR A 63 -5.48 -1.61 7.99
CA THR A 63 -5.78 -0.53 7.04
C THR A 63 -5.00 -0.64 5.73
N THR A 64 -3.78 -1.16 5.77
CA THR A 64 -2.89 -1.26 4.60
C THR A 64 -3.27 -2.35 3.60
N PHE A 65 -4.16 -3.28 3.98
CA PHE A 65 -4.66 -4.30 3.06
C PHE A 65 -5.66 -3.75 2.04
N ILE A 66 -6.30 -2.63 2.32
CA ILE A 66 -7.17 -1.97 1.33
C ILE A 66 -6.30 -1.49 0.15
N PRO A 67 -6.72 -1.77 -1.09
CA PRO A 67 -6.07 -1.19 -2.25
C PRO A 67 -6.12 0.35 -2.18
N CYS A 68 -4.95 0.98 -2.18
CA CYS A 68 -4.84 2.45 -2.26
C CYS A 68 -4.62 2.90 -3.70
N GLY A 69 -4.74 4.20 -3.97
CA GLY A 69 -4.55 4.78 -5.29
C GLY A 69 -3.25 4.37 -5.98
N ALA A 70 -2.15 4.24 -5.22
CA ALA A 70 -0.85 3.79 -5.74
C ALA A 70 -0.82 2.32 -6.20
N LYS A 71 -1.80 1.50 -5.81
CA LYS A 71 -1.93 0.11 -6.28
C LYS A 71 -2.77 -0.01 -7.54
N LEU A 72 -3.52 1.02 -7.93
CA LEU A 72 -4.37 0.99 -9.13
C LEU A 72 -3.60 0.78 -10.43
N PRO A 73 -2.43 1.42 -10.66
CA PRO A 73 -1.62 1.16 -11.84
C PRO A 73 -1.22 -0.31 -11.98
N ILE A 74 -0.87 -0.99 -10.88
CA ILE A 74 -0.53 -2.43 -10.90
C ILE A 74 -1.75 -3.27 -11.26
N ILE A 75 -2.93 -2.93 -10.73
CA ILE A 75 -4.18 -3.61 -11.08
C ILE A 75 -4.49 -3.41 -12.57
N GLY A 76 -4.33 -2.18 -13.09
CA GLY A 76 -4.52 -1.84 -14.49
C GLY A 76 -3.57 -2.60 -15.42
N LEU A 77 -2.28 -2.62 -15.08
CA LEU A 77 -1.25 -3.35 -15.80
C LEU A 77 -1.59 -4.84 -15.93
N ILE A 78 -1.89 -5.51 -14.81
CA ILE A 78 -2.19 -6.96 -14.82
C ILE A 78 -3.53 -7.26 -15.52
N ALA A 79 -4.55 -6.43 -15.28
CA ALA A 79 -5.84 -6.58 -15.95
C ALA A 79 -5.73 -6.40 -17.47
N GLY A 80 -4.93 -5.44 -17.93
CA GLY A 80 -4.71 -5.16 -19.33
C GLY A 80 -3.87 -6.23 -20.02
N ALA A 81 -2.71 -6.55 -19.46
CA ALA A 81 -1.76 -7.47 -20.08
C ALA A 81 -2.26 -8.93 -20.18
N PHE A 82 -2.98 -9.42 -19.17
CA PHE A 82 -3.34 -10.85 -19.09
C PHE A 82 -4.83 -11.13 -19.23
N PHE A 83 -5.70 -10.18 -18.92
CA PHE A 83 -7.13 -10.42 -18.81
C PHE A 83 -7.98 -9.53 -19.72
N GLN A 84 -7.38 -8.99 -20.80
CA GLN A 84 -8.07 -8.17 -21.82
C GLN A 84 -8.92 -7.05 -21.23
N ASN A 85 -8.39 -6.31 -20.25
CA ASN A 85 -9.09 -5.28 -19.48
C ASN A 85 -10.34 -5.78 -18.73
N ALA A 86 -10.34 -7.04 -18.31
CA ALA A 86 -11.45 -7.60 -17.56
C ALA A 86 -11.67 -6.88 -16.22
N GLY A 87 -12.74 -6.12 -16.10
CA GLY A 87 -13.09 -5.37 -14.90
C GLY A 87 -13.20 -6.22 -13.63
N TRP A 88 -13.42 -7.54 -13.76
CA TRP A 88 -13.48 -8.44 -12.62
C TRP A 88 -12.15 -8.51 -11.83
N VAL A 89 -11.00 -8.26 -12.48
CA VAL A 89 -9.68 -8.25 -11.79
C VAL A 89 -9.63 -7.14 -10.75
N ALA A 90 -10.11 -5.95 -11.09
CA ALA A 90 -10.18 -4.83 -10.14
C ALA A 90 -11.12 -5.16 -8.96
N TRP A 91 -12.31 -5.68 -9.25
CA TRP A 91 -13.24 -6.12 -8.21
C TRP A 91 -12.64 -7.19 -7.32
N SER A 92 -11.98 -8.21 -7.90
CA SER A 92 -11.34 -9.28 -7.14
C SER A 92 -10.24 -8.74 -6.21
N ALA A 93 -9.46 -7.76 -6.65
CA ALA A 93 -8.43 -7.13 -5.84
C ALA A 93 -9.01 -6.46 -4.57
N TYR A 94 -10.13 -5.73 -4.71
CA TYR A 94 -10.84 -5.15 -3.56
C TYR A 94 -11.42 -6.22 -2.65
N PHE A 95 -12.04 -7.28 -3.20
CA PHE A 95 -12.56 -8.39 -2.41
C PHE A 95 -11.47 -9.12 -1.64
N VAL A 96 -10.31 -9.35 -2.25
CA VAL A 96 -9.14 -9.95 -1.58
C VAL A 96 -8.67 -9.06 -0.44
N GLY A 97 -8.57 -7.75 -0.66
CA GLY A 97 -8.20 -6.79 0.40
C GLY A 97 -9.18 -6.80 1.58
N ILE A 98 -10.48 -6.76 1.30
CA ILE A 98 -11.53 -6.82 2.34
C ILE A 98 -11.49 -8.16 3.08
N THR A 99 -11.33 -9.28 2.36
CA THR A 99 -11.20 -10.61 2.96
C THR A 99 -9.97 -10.69 3.87
N ALA A 100 -8.85 -10.14 3.45
CA ALA A 100 -7.64 -10.07 4.26
C ALA A 100 -7.86 -9.26 5.54
N ILE A 101 -8.59 -8.15 5.51
CA ILE A 101 -8.95 -7.37 6.70
C ILE A 101 -9.80 -8.18 7.66
N VAL A 102 -10.85 -8.84 7.15
CA VAL A 102 -11.75 -9.67 7.96
C VAL A 102 -11.00 -10.83 8.60
N CYS A 103 -10.23 -11.58 7.81
CA CYS A 103 -9.42 -12.69 8.31
C CYS A 103 -8.40 -12.22 9.34
N SER A 104 -7.70 -11.11 9.07
CA SER A 104 -6.73 -10.54 10.00
C SER A 104 -7.38 -10.06 11.30
N GLY A 105 -8.56 -9.44 11.22
CA GLY A 105 -9.33 -9.05 12.40
C GLY A 105 -9.66 -10.24 13.28
N ILE A 106 -10.14 -11.35 12.69
CA ILE A 106 -10.47 -12.58 13.39
C ILE A 106 -9.22 -13.25 13.99
N ILE A 107 -8.13 -13.33 13.22
CA ILE A 107 -6.87 -13.94 13.66
C ILE A 107 -6.26 -13.13 14.80
N LEU A 108 -6.15 -11.82 14.65
CA LEU A 108 -5.59 -10.94 15.67
C LEU A 108 -6.41 -10.98 16.96
N LYS A 109 -7.76 -10.99 16.87
CA LYS A 109 -8.64 -11.12 18.04
C LYS A 109 -8.37 -12.38 18.84
N LYS A 110 -7.98 -13.49 18.19
CA LYS A 110 -7.66 -14.76 18.86
C LYS A 110 -6.28 -14.77 19.52
N THR A 111 -5.40 -13.86 19.17
CA THR A 111 -4.07 -13.79 19.79
C THR A 111 -4.14 -13.16 21.18
N ARG A 112 -3.31 -13.66 22.11
CA ARG A 112 -3.26 -13.12 23.48
C ARG A 112 -2.94 -11.63 23.55
N MET A 113 -2.25 -11.09 22.54
CA MET A 113 -1.86 -9.68 22.47
C MET A 113 -3.04 -8.74 22.18
N PHE A 114 -4.07 -9.25 21.46
CA PHE A 114 -5.26 -8.50 21.06
C PHE A 114 -6.55 -9.15 21.57
N ALA A 115 -6.46 -10.07 22.54
CA ALA A 115 -7.62 -10.70 23.14
C ALA A 115 -8.51 -9.68 23.86
N GLY A 116 -9.82 -9.85 23.75
CA GLY A 116 -10.83 -8.99 24.37
C GLY A 116 -11.85 -8.49 23.35
N ASP A 117 -12.90 -7.86 23.85
CA ASP A 117 -13.91 -7.25 23.00
C ASP A 117 -13.52 -5.83 22.60
N PRO A 118 -13.89 -5.38 21.38
CA PRO A 118 -13.65 -4.00 20.97
C PRO A 118 -14.37 -3.04 21.91
N ALA A 119 -13.74 -1.90 22.14
CA ALA A 119 -14.30 -0.86 22.99
C ALA A 119 -15.72 -0.48 22.53
N PRO A 120 -16.65 -0.24 23.46
CA PRO A 120 -17.99 0.19 23.10
C PRO A 120 -17.91 1.52 22.32
N PHE A 121 -18.65 1.57 21.22
CA PHE A 121 -18.72 2.77 20.42
C PHE A 121 -19.65 3.77 21.13
N VAL A 122 -19.06 4.56 22.02
CA VAL A 122 -19.73 5.68 22.66
C VAL A 122 -19.28 6.94 21.95
N MET A 123 -20.13 7.48 21.09
CA MET A 123 -19.89 8.77 20.44
C MET A 123 -21.22 9.53 20.41
N GLU A 124 -21.20 10.74 20.95
CA GLU A 124 -22.30 11.67 20.73
C GLU A 124 -22.34 12.00 19.23
N LEU A 125 -23.48 11.73 18.57
CA LEU A 125 -23.64 12.01 17.17
C LEU A 125 -23.77 13.54 17.01
N PRO A 126 -22.81 14.21 16.40
CA PRO A 126 -22.88 15.65 16.20
C PRO A 126 -24.10 16.00 15.36
N ALA A 127 -24.78 17.09 15.69
CA ALA A 127 -25.85 17.61 14.85
C ALA A 127 -25.30 17.92 13.45
N TYR A 128 -26.15 17.69 12.42
CA TYR A 128 -25.76 18.12 11.07
C TYR A 128 -25.64 19.65 11.04
N HIS A 129 -24.51 20.12 10.60
CA HIS A 129 -24.31 21.54 10.32
C HIS A 129 -23.57 21.73 9.01
N MET A 130 -23.86 22.81 8.33
CA MET A 130 -23.11 23.22 7.15
C MET A 130 -21.80 23.84 7.61
N PRO A 131 -20.64 23.22 7.30
CA PRO A 131 -19.37 23.80 7.65
C PRO A 131 -19.11 25.05 6.80
N THR A 132 -18.47 26.04 7.39
CA THR A 132 -18.02 27.22 6.64
C THR A 132 -16.94 26.85 5.65
N ILE A 133 -17.00 27.40 4.45
CA ILE A 133 -16.04 27.11 3.37
C ILE A 133 -14.60 27.39 3.84
N GLU A 134 -14.41 28.47 4.60
CA GLU A 134 -13.11 28.83 5.15
C GLU A 134 -12.51 27.72 6.05
N ASN A 135 -13.31 27.16 6.96
CA ASN A 135 -12.87 26.10 7.84
C ASN A 135 -12.52 24.80 7.07
N VAL A 136 -13.29 24.50 6.03
CA VAL A 136 -13.03 23.33 5.17
C VAL A 136 -11.72 23.51 4.40
N LEU A 137 -11.52 24.66 3.76
CA LEU A 137 -10.31 24.98 2.98
C LEU A 137 -9.07 25.01 3.89
N ARG A 138 -9.19 25.64 5.05
CA ARG A 138 -8.09 25.67 6.02
C ARG A 138 -7.71 24.27 6.50
N SER A 139 -8.67 23.45 6.86
CA SER A 139 -8.45 22.06 7.27
C SER A 139 -7.83 21.21 6.14
N MET A 140 -8.28 21.41 4.91
CA MET A 140 -7.68 20.75 3.73
C MET A 140 -6.21 21.17 3.54
N TRP A 141 -5.94 22.48 3.63
CA TRP A 141 -4.58 23.02 3.47
C TRP A 141 -3.63 22.51 4.56
N GLU A 142 -4.03 22.58 5.82
CA GLU A 142 -3.22 22.12 6.96
C GLU A 142 -2.89 20.62 6.85
N ARG A 143 -3.88 19.78 6.50
CA ARG A 143 -3.68 18.35 6.30
C ARG A 143 -2.83 18.06 5.06
N GLY A 144 -3.10 18.72 3.94
CA GLY A 144 -2.34 18.57 2.69
C GLY A 144 -0.88 18.99 2.87
N TRP A 145 -0.64 20.15 3.48
CA TRP A 145 0.71 20.62 3.74
C TRP A 145 1.49 19.72 4.70
N SER A 146 0.82 19.24 5.75
CA SER A 146 1.40 18.26 6.68
C SER A 146 1.76 16.94 5.99
N PHE A 147 0.93 16.50 5.04
CA PHE A 147 1.21 15.31 4.22
C PHE A 147 2.41 15.54 3.30
N ILE A 148 2.43 16.64 2.54
CA ILE A 148 3.53 16.99 1.62
C ILE A 148 4.87 17.04 2.37
N LYS A 149 4.92 17.72 3.52
CA LYS A 149 6.15 17.78 4.34
C LYS A 149 6.65 16.41 4.79
N LYS A 150 5.74 15.51 5.14
CA LYS A 150 6.10 14.22 5.77
C LYS A 150 6.33 13.11 4.74
N ALA A 151 5.43 12.98 3.79
CA ALA A 151 5.51 11.95 2.75
C ALA A 151 6.48 12.37 1.63
N GLY A 152 6.45 13.62 1.21
CA GLY A 152 7.28 14.14 0.12
C GLY A 152 8.79 13.98 0.38
N THR A 153 9.24 14.20 1.62
CA THR A 153 10.65 14.00 1.99
C THR A 153 11.07 12.53 1.85
N ILE A 154 10.21 11.61 2.30
CA ILE A 154 10.51 10.17 2.23
C ILE A 154 10.48 9.70 0.77
N ILE A 155 9.48 10.15 0.00
CA ILE A 155 9.34 9.82 -1.42
C ILE A 155 10.55 10.33 -2.21
N LEU A 156 10.95 11.60 -2.00
CA LEU A 156 12.11 12.19 -2.66
C LEU A 156 13.40 11.43 -2.33
N LEU A 157 13.63 11.14 -1.04
CA LEU A 157 14.80 10.40 -0.63
C LEU A 157 14.83 8.98 -1.24
N SER A 158 13.68 8.28 -1.23
CA SER A 158 13.59 6.95 -1.82
C SER A 158 13.77 6.97 -3.33
N ALA A 159 13.29 7.99 -4.04
CA ALA A 159 13.49 8.16 -5.47
C ALA A 159 14.99 8.38 -5.80
N ILE A 160 15.70 9.18 -5.02
CA ILE A 160 17.15 9.40 -5.18
C ILE A 160 17.92 8.08 -4.95
N VAL A 161 17.56 7.33 -3.90
CA VAL A 161 18.21 6.03 -3.62
C VAL A 161 17.95 5.03 -4.74
N LEU A 162 16.71 4.95 -5.25
CA LEU A 162 16.39 4.08 -6.38
C LEU A 162 17.14 4.46 -7.64
N TRP A 163 17.17 5.75 -7.98
CA TRP A 163 17.92 6.24 -9.13
C TRP A 163 19.39 5.84 -9.04
N PHE A 164 20.00 5.98 -7.85
CA PHE A 164 21.37 5.55 -7.64
C PHE A 164 21.53 4.04 -7.79
N LEU A 165 20.68 3.21 -7.21
CA LEU A 165 20.75 1.75 -7.27
C LEU A 165 20.51 1.20 -8.69
N GLN A 166 19.72 1.89 -9.50
CA GLN A 166 19.47 1.52 -10.90
C GLN A 166 20.59 2.02 -11.82
N GLY A 167 21.06 3.26 -11.61
CA GLY A 167 22.01 3.90 -12.51
C GLY A 167 23.47 3.48 -12.31
N PHE A 168 23.80 2.78 -11.22
CA PHE A 168 25.17 2.36 -10.93
C PHE A 168 25.28 0.84 -10.79
N GLY A 169 26.39 0.30 -11.32
CA GLY A 169 26.67 -1.13 -11.24
C GLY A 169 28.11 -1.47 -11.59
N TRP A 170 28.38 -2.75 -11.73
CA TRP A 170 29.70 -3.26 -12.08
C TRP A 170 29.69 -3.83 -13.49
N VAL A 171 30.40 -3.14 -14.40
CA VAL A 171 30.67 -3.62 -15.75
C VAL A 171 32.19 -3.81 -15.90
N ASN A 172 32.65 -4.97 -16.36
CA ASN A 172 34.06 -5.30 -16.56
C ASN A 172 34.96 -5.01 -15.35
N HIS A 173 34.47 -5.30 -14.12
CA HIS A 173 35.19 -5.05 -12.85
C HIS A 173 35.39 -3.55 -12.52
N SER A 174 34.81 -2.63 -13.28
CA SER A 174 34.78 -1.19 -12.96
C SER A 174 33.42 -0.74 -12.50
N PHE A 175 33.38 0.10 -11.46
CA PHE A 175 32.15 0.72 -11.00
C PHE A 175 31.90 1.94 -11.89
N CYS A 176 30.81 1.91 -12.66
CA CYS A 176 30.47 2.98 -13.59
C CYS A 176 28.96 3.26 -13.57
N MET A 177 28.60 4.37 -14.18
CA MET A 177 27.21 4.67 -14.49
C MET A 177 26.80 3.81 -15.68
N LEU A 178 25.68 3.09 -15.52
CA LEU A 178 25.15 2.16 -16.52
C LEU A 178 24.35 2.90 -17.58
N GLU A 179 24.48 2.44 -18.83
CA GLU A 179 23.56 2.78 -19.91
C GLU A 179 22.28 1.90 -19.84
N GLU A 180 21.22 2.27 -20.54
CA GLU A 180 19.93 1.58 -20.49
C GLU A 180 20.03 0.10 -20.91
N GLU A 181 20.99 -0.26 -21.74
CA GLU A 181 21.22 -1.62 -22.20
C GLU A 181 21.94 -2.52 -21.15
N GLU A 182 22.58 -1.93 -20.15
CA GLU A 182 23.41 -2.62 -19.14
C GLU A 182 22.73 -2.73 -17.76
N LEU A 183 21.44 -2.48 -17.67
CA LEU A 183 20.66 -2.50 -16.40
C LEU A 183 20.72 -3.85 -15.68
N ASP A 184 21.01 -4.95 -16.42
CA ASP A 184 21.21 -6.30 -15.87
C ASP A 184 22.42 -6.39 -14.93
N HIS A 185 23.37 -5.44 -15.02
CA HIS A 185 24.55 -5.34 -14.18
C HIS A 185 24.41 -4.29 -13.05
N SER A 186 23.21 -3.75 -12.85
CA SER A 186 22.93 -2.78 -11.78
C SER A 186 23.00 -3.42 -10.38
N ILE A 187 23.29 -2.60 -9.38
CA ILE A 187 23.24 -3.03 -7.97
C ILE A 187 21.85 -3.60 -7.66
N LEU A 188 20.82 -2.99 -8.23
CA LEU A 188 19.44 -3.42 -8.04
C LEU A 188 19.16 -4.78 -8.66
N ALA A 189 19.72 -5.09 -9.85
CA ALA A 189 19.62 -6.40 -10.48
C ALA A 189 20.33 -7.49 -9.66
N ALA A 190 21.51 -7.18 -9.10
CA ALA A 190 22.22 -8.09 -8.21
C ALA A 190 21.40 -8.42 -6.94
N ILE A 191 20.78 -7.43 -6.32
CA ILE A 191 19.88 -7.63 -5.17
C ILE A 191 18.66 -8.46 -5.59
N GLY A 192 18.06 -8.15 -6.74
CA GLY A 192 16.92 -8.87 -7.30
C GLY A 192 17.22 -10.34 -7.56
N GLY A 193 18.41 -10.64 -8.12
CA GLY A 193 18.87 -12.00 -8.39
C GLY A 193 19.04 -12.86 -7.13
N VAL A 194 19.47 -12.25 -6.02
CA VAL A 194 19.57 -12.95 -4.71
C VAL A 194 18.19 -13.23 -4.12
N ILE A 195 17.23 -12.35 -4.34
CA ILE A 195 15.88 -12.45 -3.77
C ILE A 195 14.96 -13.28 -4.66
N ALA A 196 15.17 -13.32 -5.98
CA ALA A 196 14.34 -14.02 -6.95
C ALA A 196 14.00 -15.48 -6.58
N PRO A 197 14.94 -16.31 -6.05
CA PRO A 197 14.62 -17.69 -5.65
C PRO A 197 13.55 -17.80 -4.57
N VAL A 198 13.39 -16.79 -3.72
CA VAL A 198 12.34 -16.75 -2.67
C VAL A 198 10.96 -16.68 -3.29
N PHE A 199 10.83 -16.05 -4.46
CA PHE A 199 9.59 -15.86 -5.17
C PHE A 199 9.31 -16.94 -6.21
N ALA A 200 10.25 -17.84 -6.48
CA ALA A 200 10.06 -18.95 -7.40
C ALA A 200 8.82 -19.82 -7.12
N PRO A 201 8.48 -20.15 -5.84
CA PRO A 201 7.26 -20.89 -5.53
C PRO A 201 5.96 -20.18 -5.90
N LEU A 202 5.98 -18.84 -6.02
CA LEU A 202 4.83 -18.02 -6.41
C LEU A 202 4.66 -17.93 -7.94
N GLY A 203 5.57 -18.53 -8.72
CA GLY A 203 5.51 -18.59 -10.18
C GLY A 203 6.19 -17.40 -10.89
N TRP A 204 6.89 -16.52 -10.18
CA TRP A 204 7.59 -15.35 -10.73
C TRP A 204 9.00 -15.18 -10.13
N GLY A 205 9.79 -16.25 -10.20
CA GLY A 205 11.18 -16.30 -9.75
C GLY A 205 12.18 -15.61 -10.70
N ASP A 206 11.73 -14.77 -11.63
CA ASP A 206 12.62 -13.96 -12.46
C ASP A 206 13.11 -12.73 -11.66
N TRP A 207 14.39 -12.37 -11.87
CA TRP A 207 15.01 -11.24 -11.18
C TRP A 207 14.30 -9.91 -11.47
N LYS A 208 13.76 -9.70 -12.70
CA LYS A 208 13.00 -8.50 -13.07
C LYS A 208 11.73 -8.35 -12.22
N MET A 209 11.04 -9.46 -11.98
CA MET A 209 9.86 -9.49 -11.12
C MET A 209 10.22 -9.24 -9.66
N ALA A 210 11.31 -9.83 -9.19
CA ALA A 210 11.79 -9.60 -7.82
C ALA A 210 12.18 -8.14 -7.61
N VAL A 211 12.88 -7.53 -8.57
CA VAL A 211 13.21 -6.09 -8.55
C VAL A 211 11.95 -5.25 -8.51
N ALA A 212 10.96 -5.51 -9.40
CA ALA A 212 9.71 -4.77 -9.42
C ALA A 212 8.92 -4.90 -8.09
N ALA A 213 8.95 -6.08 -7.44
CA ALA A 213 8.35 -6.27 -6.13
C ALA A 213 9.06 -5.46 -5.05
N VAL A 214 10.40 -5.44 -5.04
CA VAL A 214 11.21 -4.68 -4.08
C VAL A 214 11.04 -3.17 -4.27
N THR A 215 11.06 -2.67 -5.51
CA THR A 215 10.80 -1.26 -5.80
C THR A 215 9.38 -0.87 -5.40
N GLY A 216 8.42 -1.78 -5.55
CA GLY A 216 7.05 -1.62 -5.06
C GLY A 216 6.93 -1.51 -3.53
N LEU A 217 7.89 -2.00 -2.74
CA LEU A 217 7.93 -1.72 -1.31
C LEU A 217 8.38 -0.28 -1.01
N ILE A 218 9.16 0.31 -1.88
CA ILE A 218 9.60 1.70 -1.73
C ILE A 218 8.46 2.63 -2.08
N ALA A 219 7.91 2.47 -3.31
CA ALA A 219 6.76 3.22 -3.78
C ALA A 219 5.96 2.34 -4.75
N LYS A 220 4.69 2.07 -4.44
CA LYS A 220 3.85 1.14 -5.22
C LYS A 220 3.60 1.60 -6.65
N GLU A 221 3.54 2.90 -6.89
CA GLU A 221 3.42 3.50 -8.22
C GLU A 221 4.62 3.20 -9.12
N ASN A 222 5.80 3.00 -8.56
CA ASN A 222 7.01 2.76 -9.33
C ASN A 222 7.09 1.36 -9.95
N VAL A 223 6.21 0.43 -9.59
CA VAL A 223 6.24 -0.93 -10.14
C VAL A 223 6.09 -0.92 -11.66
N VAL A 224 5.13 -0.16 -12.19
CA VAL A 224 4.88 -0.06 -13.64
C VAL A 224 6.05 0.57 -14.36
N THR A 225 6.55 1.69 -13.81
CA THR A 225 7.74 2.38 -14.36
C THR A 225 8.97 1.48 -14.32
N THR A 226 9.16 0.72 -13.25
CA THR A 226 10.28 -0.24 -13.13
C THR A 226 10.19 -1.33 -14.20
N PHE A 227 9.01 -1.87 -14.46
CA PHE A 227 8.83 -2.81 -15.57
C PHE A 227 9.14 -2.16 -16.92
N GLY A 228 8.70 -0.91 -17.13
CA GLY A 228 9.05 -0.17 -18.35
C GLY A 228 10.55 -0.12 -18.58
N ILE A 229 11.29 0.35 -17.58
CA ILE A 229 12.76 0.45 -17.64
C ILE A 229 13.40 -0.94 -17.85
N LEU A 230 12.99 -1.96 -17.09
CA LEU A 230 13.55 -3.32 -17.18
C LEU A 230 13.24 -4.03 -18.51
N PHE A 231 12.25 -3.56 -19.25
CA PHE A 231 11.92 -4.06 -20.59
C PHE A 231 12.44 -3.14 -21.72
N GLY A 232 13.20 -2.08 -21.39
CA GLY A 232 13.83 -1.19 -22.37
C GLY A 232 12.89 -0.16 -23.00
N TYR A 233 11.84 0.26 -22.28
CA TYR A 233 10.95 1.35 -22.70
C TYR A 233 11.35 2.65 -22.01
N ALA A 234 11.65 3.69 -22.78
CA ALA A 234 12.07 4.99 -22.24
C ALA A 234 10.96 5.72 -21.48
N GLU A 235 9.73 5.58 -21.93
CA GLU A 235 8.53 6.13 -21.28
C GLU A 235 7.42 5.08 -21.29
N VAL A 236 6.71 4.95 -20.17
CA VAL A 236 5.57 4.03 -20.02
C VAL A 236 4.43 4.79 -19.38
N ALA A 237 3.23 4.68 -19.93
CA ALA A 237 2.02 5.24 -19.35
C ALA A 237 1.70 4.60 -17.99
N GLU A 238 0.89 5.26 -17.17
CA GLU A 238 0.53 4.75 -15.83
C GLU A 238 -0.15 3.37 -15.86
N ASP A 239 -0.84 3.05 -16.93
CA ASP A 239 -1.50 1.75 -17.16
C ASP A 239 -0.59 0.71 -17.85
N GLY A 240 0.60 1.12 -18.29
CA GLY A 240 1.63 0.24 -18.84
C GLY A 240 1.27 -0.42 -20.18
N VAL A 241 0.43 0.22 -21.00
CA VAL A 241 -0.07 -0.36 -22.29
C VAL A 241 1.08 -0.82 -23.18
N GLU A 242 2.18 -0.07 -23.21
CA GLU A 242 3.34 -0.36 -24.05
C GLU A 242 4.02 -1.68 -23.70
N ILE A 243 3.97 -2.08 -22.43
CA ILE A 243 4.66 -3.28 -21.94
C ILE A 243 3.77 -4.52 -21.83
N TRP A 244 2.47 -4.43 -22.16
CA TRP A 244 1.53 -5.55 -22.02
C TRP A 244 1.99 -6.80 -22.78
N GLY A 245 2.41 -6.64 -24.03
CA GLY A 245 2.85 -7.76 -24.87
C GLY A 245 4.09 -8.44 -24.33
N THR A 246 5.08 -7.66 -23.90
CA THR A 246 6.34 -8.17 -23.36
C THR A 246 6.10 -8.85 -22.00
N LEU A 247 5.28 -8.27 -21.15
CA LEU A 247 4.94 -8.84 -19.85
C LEU A 247 4.16 -10.16 -20.01
N ALA A 248 3.20 -10.22 -20.95
CA ALA A 248 2.45 -11.44 -21.25
C ALA A 248 3.31 -12.58 -21.80
N ALA A 249 4.44 -12.26 -22.42
CA ALA A 249 5.41 -13.25 -22.89
C ALA A 249 6.33 -13.79 -21.79
N THR A 250 6.53 -13.02 -20.71
CA THR A 250 7.49 -13.39 -19.63
C THR A 250 6.87 -14.21 -18.51
N MET A 251 5.57 -14.09 -18.26
CA MET A 251 4.91 -14.83 -17.18
C MET A 251 3.52 -15.34 -17.58
N THR A 252 3.01 -16.31 -16.83
CA THR A 252 1.64 -16.82 -17.00
C THR A 252 0.62 -15.92 -16.29
N GLY A 253 -0.64 -15.94 -16.74
CA GLY A 253 -1.71 -15.17 -16.09
C GLY A 253 -1.91 -15.51 -14.60
N VAL A 254 -1.65 -16.77 -14.20
CA VAL A 254 -1.71 -17.20 -12.79
C VAL A 254 -0.57 -16.57 -11.99
N ALA A 255 0.65 -16.55 -12.53
CA ALA A 255 1.80 -15.91 -11.90
C ALA A 255 1.59 -14.39 -11.78
N ALA A 256 1.05 -13.76 -12.81
CA ALA A 256 0.69 -12.34 -12.80
C ALA A 256 -0.35 -12.00 -11.73
N TYR A 257 -1.39 -12.83 -11.59
CA TYR A 257 -2.39 -12.65 -10.55
C TYR A 257 -1.81 -12.88 -9.15
N SER A 258 -0.92 -13.87 -8.99
CA SER A 258 -0.16 -14.09 -7.75
C SER A 258 0.70 -12.87 -7.39
N PHE A 259 1.40 -12.28 -8.37
CA PHE A 259 2.17 -11.05 -8.21
C PHE A 259 1.29 -9.87 -7.78
N LEU A 260 0.09 -9.73 -8.38
CA LEU A 260 -0.89 -8.73 -7.99
C LEU A 260 -1.29 -8.88 -6.52
N ILE A 261 -1.70 -10.09 -6.11
CA ILE A 261 -2.13 -10.36 -4.73
C ILE A 261 -0.98 -10.10 -3.75
N PHE A 262 0.24 -10.53 -4.09
CA PHE A 262 1.42 -10.22 -3.27
C PHE A 262 1.58 -8.72 -3.07
N ASN A 263 1.55 -7.93 -4.14
CA ASN A 263 1.69 -6.47 -4.05
C ASN A 263 0.54 -5.79 -3.31
N LEU A 264 -0.66 -6.39 -3.31
CA LEU A 264 -1.79 -5.90 -2.53
C LEU A 264 -1.62 -6.12 -1.03
N LEU A 265 -1.13 -7.31 -0.64
CA LEU A 265 -1.14 -7.76 0.75
C LEU A 265 0.21 -7.60 1.45
N CYS A 266 1.35 -7.55 0.70
CA CYS A 266 2.66 -7.35 1.30
C CYS A 266 2.78 -6.02 2.04
N ALA A 267 3.86 -5.88 2.81
CA ALA A 267 4.19 -4.66 3.54
C ALA A 267 3.93 -3.39 2.70
N PRO A 268 3.39 -2.34 3.29
CA PRO A 268 3.06 -1.11 2.59
C PRO A 268 4.35 -0.36 2.18
N CYS A 269 4.20 0.69 1.37
CA CYS A 269 5.32 1.52 0.94
C CYS A 269 6.05 2.17 2.14
N PHE A 270 7.30 2.56 1.95
CA PHE A 270 8.14 3.14 3.01
C PHE A 270 7.50 4.35 3.69
N ALA A 271 6.76 5.18 2.94
CA ALA A 271 6.03 6.31 3.52
C ALA A 271 4.98 5.84 4.54
N ALA A 272 4.25 4.77 4.22
CA ALA A 272 3.26 4.18 5.12
C ALA A 272 3.93 3.44 6.29
N MET A 273 5.07 2.75 6.07
CA MET A 273 5.87 2.16 7.15
C MET A 273 6.36 3.24 8.13
N GLY A 274 6.80 4.40 7.63
CA GLY A 274 7.15 5.55 8.45
C GLY A 274 5.98 6.07 9.30
N ALA A 275 4.77 6.08 8.73
CA ALA A 275 3.56 6.43 9.46
C ALA A 275 3.23 5.37 10.54
N ILE A 276 3.31 4.07 10.21
CA ILE A 276 3.11 2.97 11.18
C ILE A 276 4.08 3.10 12.35
N LYS A 277 5.39 3.29 12.07
CA LYS A 277 6.41 3.45 13.11
C LYS A 277 6.06 4.58 14.07
N ARG A 278 5.59 5.69 13.53
CA ARG A 278 5.24 6.88 14.34
C ARG A 278 3.96 6.67 15.14
N GLU A 279 2.93 6.07 14.56
CA GLU A 279 1.65 5.87 15.25
C GLU A 279 1.69 4.72 16.26
N MET A 280 2.53 3.70 16.03
CA MET A 280 2.75 2.59 16.98
C MET A 280 3.60 3.03 18.18
N ASN A 281 4.41 4.07 18.05
CA ASN A 281 5.31 4.64 19.08
C ASN A 281 6.16 3.61 19.85
N HIS A 282 6.35 2.40 19.29
CA HIS A 282 7.13 1.34 19.89
C HIS A 282 7.69 0.40 18.82
N ILE A 283 9.02 0.19 18.83
CA ILE A 283 9.70 -0.59 17.79
C ILE A 283 9.21 -2.05 17.67
N LYS A 284 8.88 -2.69 18.79
CA LYS A 284 8.37 -4.09 18.78
C LYS A 284 7.03 -4.19 18.05
N TRP A 285 6.12 -3.23 18.26
CA TRP A 285 4.84 -3.19 17.57
C TRP A 285 4.98 -2.87 16.09
N PHE A 286 5.93 -2.00 15.76
CA PHE A 286 6.26 -1.72 14.36
C PHE A 286 6.77 -2.97 13.64
N LEU A 287 7.76 -3.67 14.23
CA LEU A 287 8.31 -4.90 13.65
C LEU A 287 7.26 -6.00 13.53
N PHE A 288 6.39 -6.12 14.55
CA PHE A 288 5.27 -7.06 14.50
C PHE A 288 4.30 -6.71 13.35
N ALA A 289 3.94 -5.43 13.20
CA ALA A 289 3.04 -4.99 12.13
C ALA A 289 3.62 -5.27 10.73
N ILE A 290 4.88 -4.94 10.51
CA ILE A 290 5.54 -5.21 9.22
C ILE A 290 5.68 -6.71 8.99
N GLY A 291 6.15 -7.49 9.97
CA GLY A 291 6.26 -8.95 9.84
C GLY A 291 4.92 -9.66 9.65
N TYR A 292 3.83 -9.11 10.17
CA TYR A 292 2.49 -9.66 9.94
C TYR A 292 1.98 -9.38 8.52
N GLN A 293 2.39 -8.27 7.92
CA GLN A 293 1.98 -7.85 6.58
C GLN A 293 2.87 -8.44 5.47
N THR A 294 4.03 -9.00 5.82
CA THR A 294 4.94 -9.66 4.87
C THR A 294 4.76 -11.17 4.89
#